data_fb36994d90ec893b67ce1278dc2cd7b0
#
_entry.id   fb36994d90ec893b67ce1278dc2cd7b0
#
_cell.length_a   1.000
_cell.length_b   1.000
_cell.length_c   1.000
_cell.angle_alpha   90.00
_cell.angle_beta   90.00
_cell.angle_gamma   90.00
#
_symmetry.space_group_name_H-M   'P 1'
#
loop_
_entity.id
_entity.type
_entity.pdbx_description
1 polymer ?
#
loop_
_entity_poly.entity_id
_entity_poly.type
_entity_poly.pdbx_seq_one_letter_code
_entity_poly.pdbx_strand_id
1 'polypeptide(L)'
;GGKPLDPSQGSPCINWVEKCDAQSYVKQCVGYKLTDEEKPWEDWMMNGFNSYGEGPYINKPNATVLKVPEGMIIETGKPFTFEGYADAYDEAVVKLEFSMDNGKTWTPYDLGQTDPSKWVYWHYTWTPESDGSYVLMVRGTTDTGLVGTNIQKVMVTAKSNVEG
;
A
#
# COMPACT_ATOMS: atom_id res chain seq x y z
N GLY A 1 -17.65 31.21 -15.56
CA GLY A 1 -18.01 31.21 -16.95
C GLY A 1 -16.86 30.66 -17.78
N GLY A 2 -16.77 29.33 -17.89
CA GLY A 2 -15.67 28.66 -18.57
C GLY A 2 -15.76 28.81 -20.06
N LYS A 3 -14.65 29.20 -20.67
CA LYS A 3 -14.46 28.94 -22.11
C LYS A 3 -14.29 27.43 -22.28
N PRO A 4 -14.79 26.83 -23.38
CA PRO A 4 -14.46 25.46 -23.72
C PRO A 4 -12.94 25.30 -23.77
N LEU A 5 -12.44 24.18 -23.25
CA LEU A 5 -11.02 23.83 -23.39
C LEU A 5 -10.70 23.68 -24.86
N ASP A 6 -9.58 24.28 -25.29
CA ASP A 6 -9.08 24.14 -26.64
C ASP A 6 -8.71 22.67 -26.90
N PRO A 7 -9.24 22.05 -27.98
CA PRO A 7 -8.90 20.68 -28.32
C PRO A 7 -7.39 20.43 -28.50
N SER A 8 -6.62 21.48 -28.80
CA SER A 8 -5.16 21.41 -28.95
C SER A 8 -4.43 21.19 -27.62
N GLN A 9 -5.09 21.39 -26.48
CA GLN A 9 -4.52 21.18 -25.15
C GLN A 9 -4.57 19.72 -24.70
N GLY A 10 -5.02 18.85 -25.54
CA GLY A 10 -5.05 17.42 -25.30
C GLY A 10 -6.31 16.94 -24.60
N SER A 11 -6.79 15.81 -25.05
CA SER A 11 -7.78 14.99 -24.36
C SER A 11 -7.09 13.66 -24.03
N PRO A 12 -7.27 13.11 -22.85
CA PRO A 12 -8.34 13.38 -21.89
C PRO A 12 -7.96 14.41 -20.82
N CYS A 13 -8.96 15.09 -20.27
CA CYS A 13 -8.79 15.89 -19.07
C CYS A 13 -8.35 15.01 -17.92
N ILE A 14 -7.26 15.36 -17.26
CA ILE A 14 -6.87 14.76 -15.99
C ILE A 14 -7.65 15.49 -14.89
N ASN A 15 -8.55 14.79 -14.25
CA ASN A 15 -9.24 15.31 -13.08
C ASN A 15 -8.47 14.86 -11.83
N TRP A 16 -7.97 15.82 -11.08
CA TRP A 16 -7.49 15.58 -9.73
C TRP A 16 -8.67 15.67 -8.78
N VAL A 17 -8.91 14.57 -8.07
CA VAL A 17 -9.89 14.56 -6.97
C VAL A 17 -9.09 14.32 -5.71
N GLU A 18 -9.09 15.30 -4.84
CA GLU A 18 -8.40 15.26 -3.56
C GLU A 18 -8.96 14.13 -2.68
N LYS A 19 -8.07 13.39 -2.01
CA LYS A 19 -8.41 12.30 -1.08
C LYS A 19 -9.23 11.15 -1.70
N CYS A 20 -8.92 10.81 -2.94
CA CYS A 20 -9.64 9.81 -3.71
C CYS A 20 -8.75 8.61 -4.06
N ASP A 21 -9.30 7.40 -3.92
CA ASP A 21 -8.65 6.19 -4.40
C ASP A 21 -8.75 6.09 -5.93
N ALA A 22 -7.60 6.09 -6.60
CA ALA A 22 -7.52 6.07 -8.05
C ALA A 22 -8.07 4.80 -8.72
N GLN A 23 -8.30 3.71 -7.99
CA GLN A 23 -8.85 2.48 -8.56
C GLN A 23 -10.31 2.58 -8.97
N SER A 24 -10.96 3.58 -8.47
CA SER A 24 -12.41 3.76 -8.63
C SER A 24 -12.77 4.70 -9.76
N TYR A 25 -11.80 5.10 -10.59
CA TYR A 25 -12.06 6.07 -11.63
C TYR A 25 -12.98 5.56 -12.72
N VAL A 26 -13.97 6.36 -12.94
CA VAL A 26 -15.01 6.30 -13.96
C VAL A 26 -14.47 5.77 -15.28
N LYS A 27 -14.82 4.56 -15.62
CA LYS A 27 -14.44 3.94 -16.90
C LYS A 27 -15.21 4.54 -18.10
N GLN A 28 -16.27 5.29 -17.85
CA GLN A 28 -17.06 5.97 -18.88
C GLN A 28 -17.52 7.31 -18.36
N CYS A 29 -16.81 8.37 -18.73
CA CYS A 29 -17.23 9.72 -18.42
C CYS A 29 -18.21 10.20 -19.50
N VAL A 30 -19.46 10.44 -19.10
CA VAL A 30 -20.52 10.95 -20.01
C VAL A 30 -20.72 12.47 -19.88
N GLY A 31 -20.05 13.11 -18.93
CA GLY A 31 -20.10 14.57 -18.73
C GLY A 31 -19.39 15.02 -17.48
N TYR A 32 -19.14 16.32 -17.39
CA TYR A 32 -18.53 16.98 -16.23
C TYR A 32 -19.42 18.12 -15.77
N LYS A 33 -19.57 18.22 -14.46
CA LYS A 33 -20.13 19.41 -13.81
C LYS A 33 -19.06 19.98 -12.89
N LEU A 34 -18.63 21.21 -13.16
CA LEU A 34 -17.79 21.92 -12.21
C LEU A 34 -18.68 22.41 -11.05
N THR A 35 -18.22 22.18 -9.85
CA THR A 35 -18.87 22.62 -8.63
C THR A 35 -17.79 23.08 -7.66
N ASP A 36 -18.11 24.05 -6.84
CA ASP A 36 -17.37 24.47 -5.65
C ASP A 36 -17.89 23.83 -4.36
N GLU A 37 -18.92 22.98 -4.48
CA GLU A 37 -19.44 22.19 -3.38
C GLU A 37 -18.57 20.95 -3.19
N GLU A 38 -18.13 20.73 -1.96
CA GLU A 38 -17.54 19.47 -1.56
C GLU A 38 -18.57 18.34 -1.67
N LYS A 39 -18.27 17.31 -2.43
CA LYS A 39 -19.18 16.19 -2.59
C LYS A 39 -19.25 15.39 -1.29
N PRO A 40 -20.48 15.10 -0.81
CA PRO A 40 -20.65 14.27 0.36
C PRO A 40 -20.04 12.88 0.15
N TRP A 41 -19.52 12.33 1.22
CA TRP A 41 -19.01 10.98 1.29
C TRP A 41 -20.01 9.92 0.82
N GLU A 42 -21.29 10.15 1.02
CA GLU A 42 -22.37 9.27 0.60
C GLU A 42 -22.43 9.07 -0.92
N ASP A 43 -22.01 10.08 -1.70
CA ASP A 43 -21.92 9.94 -3.16
C ASP A 43 -20.90 8.87 -3.56
N TRP A 44 -19.88 8.68 -2.76
CA TRP A 44 -18.90 7.63 -2.88
C TRP A 44 -19.47 6.25 -2.56
N MET A 45 -20.20 6.15 -1.49
CA MET A 45 -20.87 4.93 -1.05
C MET A 45 -21.89 4.44 -2.09
N MET A 46 -22.63 5.34 -2.67
CA MET A 46 -23.65 5.07 -3.70
C MET A 46 -23.04 4.49 -4.97
N ASN A 47 -21.78 4.77 -5.28
CA ASN A 47 -21.08 4.25 -6.45
C ASN A 47 -20.37 2.90 -6.18
N GLY A 48 -20.55 2.29 -5.02
CA GLY A 48 -20.06 0.96 -4.69
C GLY A 48 -18.57 0.87 -4.39
N PHE A 49 -17.91 2.00 -4.16
CA PHE A 49 -16.46 2.03 -3.96
C PHE A 49 -16.01 1.82 -2.54
N ASN A 50 -16.91 1.87 -1.59
CA ASN A 50 -16.53 1.71 -0.22
C ASN A 50 -17.59 0.98 0.61
N SER A 51 -17.24 -0.19 1.09
CA SER A 51 -17.98 -0.95 2.08
C SER A 51 -17.40 -0.74 3.50
N TYR A 52 -16.50 0.21 3.70
CA TYR A 52 -15.66 0.27 4.91
C TYR A 52 -16.08 1.32 5.92
N GLY A 53 -17.30 1.74 5.94
CA GLY A 53 -17.77 2.47 7.06
C GLY A 53 -18.11 3.92 6.82
N GLU A 54 -18.45 4.56 7.90
CA GLU A 54 -18.92 5.93 7.97
C GLU A 54 -17.74 6.91 8.02
N GLY A 55 -17.86 8.04 7.34
CA GLY A 55 -16.91 9.14 7.41
C GLY A 55 -16.05 9.36 6.17
N PRO A 56 -15.14 10.32 6.19
CA PRO A 56 -14.28 10.63 5.05
C PRO A 56 -13.34 9.47 4.73
N TYR A 57 -13.00 9.34 3.46
CA TYR A 57 -12.00 8.37 3.03
C TYR A 57 -10.63 8.73 3.64
N ILE A 58 -10.03 7.75 4.31
CA ILE A 58 -8.71 7.89 4.91
C ILE A 58 -7.75 6.95 4.17
N ASN A 59 -6.72 7.49 3.53
CA ASN A 59 -5.63 6.71 3.00
C ASN A 59 -4.85 6.10 4.16
N LYS A 60 -4.93 4.77 4.29
CA LYS A 60 -4.14 4.05 5.27
C LYS A 60 -2.74 3.79 4.73
N PRO A 61 -1.73 3.70 5.60
CA PRO A 61 -0.38 3.41 5.16
C PRO A 61 -0.33 2.09 4.39
N ASN A 62 0.39 2.13 3.29
CA ASN A 62 0.71 0.99 2.46
C ASN A 62 2.14 0.54 2.72
N ALA A 63 2.37 -0.76 2.76
CA ALA A 63 3.71 -1.32 2.81
C ALA A 63 3.80 -2.51 1.85
N THR A 64 4.82 -2.51 1.01
CA THR A 64 4.96 -3.47 -0.08
C THR A 64 6.33 -4.12 -0.06
N VAL A 65 6.39 -5.39 -0.43
CA VAL A 65 7.62 -6.16 -0.65
C VAL A 65 7.97 -6.11 -2.13
N LEU A 66 9.21 -5.76 -2.43
CA LEU A 66 9.74 -5.71 -3.80
C LEU A 66 10.49 -7.02 -4.12
N LYS A 67 10.71 -7.26 -5.42
CA LYS A 67 11.54 -8.37 -5.93
C LYS A 67 11.17 -9.74 -5.35
N VAL A 68 9.90 -10.05 -5.39
CA VAL A 68 9.41 -11.37 -4.98
C VAL A 68 9.12 -12.20 -6.22
N PRO A 69 10.03 -13.08 -6.64
CA PRO A 69 9.72 -14.02 -7.70
C PRO A 69 8.66 -15.01 -7.24
N GLU A 70 7.80 -15.42 -8.17
CA GLU A 70 6.84 -16.49 -7.90
C GLU A 70 7.58 -17.78 -7.50
N GLY A 71 7.11 -18.42 -6.42
CA GLY A 71 7.73 -19.64 -5.91
C GLY A 71 9.09 -19.43 -5.24
N MET A 72 9.34 -18.27 -4.66
CA MET A 72 10.58 -17.93 -3.99
C MET A 72 11.05 -19.02 -3.02
N ILE A 73 12.26 -19.54 -3.26
CA ILE A 73 12.92 -20.53 -2.40
C ILE A 73 14.15 -19.87 -1.79
N ILE A 74 14.29 -20.00 -0.47
CA ILE A 74 15.45 -19.54 0.30
C ILE A 74 16.06 -20.70 1.08
N GLU A 75 17.33 -20.58 1.48
CA GLU A 75 18.02 -21.64 2.19
C GLU A 75 17.78 -21.60 3.69
N THR A 76 17.35 -22.73 4.26
CA THR A 76 17.17 -22.89 5.71
C THR A 76 18.50 -22.69 6.45
N GLY A 77 18.47 -21.93 7.54
CA GLY A 77 19.64 -21.61 8.35
C GLY A 77 20.51 -20.48 7.79
N LYS A 78 20.21 -19.95 6.60
CA LYS A 78 20.90 -18.78 6.06
C LYS A 78 20.04 -17.52 6.10
N PRO A 79 20.63 -16.37 6.44
CA PRO A 79 19.91 -15.11 6.43
C PRO A 79 19.53 -14.72 5.00
N PHE A 80 18.28 -14.31 4.82
CA PHE A 80 17.79 -13.70 3.60
C PHE A 80 17.23 -12.32 3.89
N THR A 81 17.54 -11.35 3.02
CA THR A 81 17.09 -9.97 3.17
C THR A 81 16.00 -9.65 2.17
N PHE A 82 14.81 -9.37 2.69
CA PHE A 82 13.70 -8.80 1.94
C PHE A 82 13.87 -7.29 1.86
N GLU A 83 13.36 -6.68 0.81
CA GLU A 83 13.35 -5.24 0.63
C GLU A 83 12.00 -4.75 0.13
N GLY A 84 11.68 -3.51 0.43
CA GLY A 84 10.44 -2.92 0.00
C GLY A 84 10.34 -1.44 0.29
N TYR A 85 9.15 -0.91 0.17
CA TYR A 85 8.86 0.47 0.54
C TYR A 85 7.55 0.55 1.32
N ALA A 86 7.40 1.68 2.03
CA ALA A 86 6.16 2.06 2.69
C ALA A 86 5.85 3.52 2.42
N ASP A 87 4.58 3.86 2.40
CA ASP A 87 4.07 5.18 2.11
C ASP A 87 2.73 5.40 2.80
N ALA A 88 2.42 6.61 3.18
CA ALA A 88 1.16 6.98 3.82
C ALA A 88 0.58 8.29 3.28
N TYR A 89 0.92 8.65 2.04
CA TYR A 89 0.48 9.83 1.32
C TYR A 89 0.96 11.15 1.95
N ASP A 90 0.29 11.66 2.98
CA ASP A 90 0.57 12.94 3.65
C ASP A 90 0.93 12.77 5.14
N GLU A 91 1.12 11.54 5.60
CA GLU A 91 1.54 11.20 6.95
C GLU A 91 2.90 10.50 6.96
N ALA A 92 3.65 10.64 8.04
CA ALA A 92 4.92 9.95 8.18
C ALA A 92 4.73 8.50 8.63
N VAL A 93 5.30 7.54 7.90
CA VAL A 93 5.36 6.15 8.36
C VAL A 93 6.48 6.03 9.37
N VAL A 94 6.15 5.82 10.65
CA VAL A 94 7.12 5.82 11.75
C VAL A 94 7.48 4.42 12.24
N LYS A 95 6.68 3.41 11.92
CA LYS A 95 6.90 2.03 12.32
C LYS A 95 6.49 1.07 11.21
N LEU A 96 7.26 0.00 11.04
CA LEU A 96 6.87 -1.19 10.29
C LEU A 96 6.74 -2.38 11.24
N GLU A 97 5.94 -3.34 10.85
CA GLU A 97 5.85 -4.63 11.54
C GLU A 97 5.88 -5.74 10.50
N PHE A 98 6.72 -6.74 10.74
CA PHE A 98 6.92 -7.88 9.87
C PHE A 98 6.37 -9.16 10.53
N SER A 99 5.74 -10.01 9.74
CA SER A 99 5.30 -11.34 10.15
C SER A 99 5.80 -12.35 9.13
N MET A 100 6.27 -13.51 9.59
CA MET A 100 6.63 -14.65 8.74
C MET A 100 5.62 -15.81 8.85
N ASP A 101 4.61 -15.68 9.69
CA ASP A 101 3.65 -16.73 10.05
C ASP A 101 2.19 -16.38 9.69
N ASN A 102 2.01 -15.63 8.61
CA ASN A 102 0.70 -15.18 8.11
C ASN A 102 -0.05 -14.29 9.12
N GLY A 103 0.67 -13.42 9.81
CA GLY A 103 0.10 -12.40 10.69
C GLY A 103 -0.22 -12.88 12.11
N LYS A 104 0.22 -14.06 12.53
CA LYS A 104 0.01 -14.55 13.89
C LYS A 104 0.92 -13.85 14.90
N THR A 105 2.19 -13.64 14.51
CA THR A 105 3.15 -12.86 15.30
C THR A 105 3.75 -11.74 14.45
N TRP A 106 4.15 -10.64 15.11
CA TRP A 106 4.67 -9.45 14.45
C TRP A 106 5.95 -8.99 15.14
N THR A 107 6.98 -8.78 14.33
CA THR A 107 8.25 -8.19 14.75
C THR A 107 8.23 -6.70 14.43
N PRO A 108 8.28 -5.82 15.43
CA PRO A 108 8.28 -4.38 15.20
C PRO A 108 9.64 -3.88 14.69
N TYR A 109 9.62 -2.87 13.85
CA TYR A 109 10.76 -2.14 13.34
C TYR A 109 10.46 -0.64 13.39
N ASP A 110 11.14 0.04 14.27
CA ASP A 110 11.00 1.48 14.46
C ASP A 110 11.83 2.23 13.40
N LEU A 111 11.16 3.09 12.65
CA LEU A 111 11.79 3.93 11.62
C LEU A 111 12.24 5.29 12.16
N GLY A 112 11.82 5.65 13.37
CA GLY A 112 11.98 7.00 13.88
C GLY A 112 11.14 8.01 13.09
N GLN A 113 11.65 9.25 13.00
CA GLN A 113 10.99 10.30 12.22
C GLN A 113 11.32 10.14 10.73
N THR A 114 10.30 10.01 9.90
CA THR A 114 10.40 9.97 8.44
C THR A 114 9.80 11.23 7.81
N ASP A 115 10.11 11.46 6.54
CA ASP A 115 9.55 12.57 5.77
C ASP A 115 8.25 12.12 5.10
N PRO A 116 7.08 12.72 5.43
CA PRO A 116 5.79 12.32 4.88
C PRO A 116 5.68 12.52 3.35
N SER A 117 6.56 13.32 2.76
CA SER A 117 6.60 13.53 1.31
C SER A 117 7.42 12.49 0.54
N LYS A 118 8.01 11.52 1.23
CA LYS A 118 8.91 10.52 0.64
C LYS A 118 8.50 9.10 1.02
N TRP A 119 8.70 8.21 0.07
CA TRP A 119 8.62 6.79 0.34
C TRP A 119 9.74 6.35 1.27
N VAL A 120 9.41 5.48 2.20
CA VAL A 120 10.36 4.86 3.13
C VAL A 120 10.80 3.53 2.56
N TYR A 121 12.05 3.42 2.16
CA TYR A 121 12.63 2.13 1.77
C TYR A 121 13.06 1.37 3.01
N TRP A 122 12.79 0.07 3.03
CA TRP A 122 13.12 -0.79 4.15
C TRP A 122 13.79 -2.09 3.69
N HIS A 123 14.57 -2.67 4.60
CA HIS A 123 15.17 -3.99 4.49
C HIS A 123 14.84 -4.79 5.74
N TYR A 124 14.47 -6.06 5.57
CA TYR A 124 14.17 -6.97 6.66
C TYR A 124 14.92 -8.28 6.44
N THR A 125 15.88 -8.56 7.33
CA THR A 125 16.67 -9.80 7.28
C THR A 125 16.07 -10.82 8.22
N TRP A 126 15.80 -12.00 7.69
CA TRP A 126 15.23 -13.10 8.41
C TRP A 126 15.94 -14.41 8.06
N THR A 127 16.09 -15.30 9.06
CA THR A 127 16.70 -16.63 8.89
C THR A 127 15.66 -17.70 9.20
N PRO A 128 15.26 -18.55 8.25
CA PRO A 128 14.37 -19.66 8.52
C PRO A 128 15.05 -20.71 9.40
N GLU A 129 14.40 -21.12 10.46
CA GLU A 129 14.94 -22.14 11.40
C GLU A 129 14.70 -23.58 10.92
N SER A 130 13.72 -23.78 10.04
CA SER A 130 13.34 -25.10 9.51
C SER A 130 12.82 -25.02 8.08
N ASP A 131 12.85 -26.17 7.41
CA ASP A 131 12.20 -26.30 6.11
C ASP A 131 10.69 -26.13 6.21
N GLY A 132 10.10 -25.43 5.25
CA GLY A 132 8.67 -25.21 5.27
C GLY A 132 8.23 -24.04 4.40
N SER A 133 6.92 -23.79 4.46
CA SER A 133 6.29 -22.64 3.80
C SER A 133 5.95 -21.56 4.83
N TYR A 134 6.35 -20.36 4.53
CA TYR A 134 6.16 -19.17 5.34
C TYR A 134 5.37 -18.13 4.56
N VAL A 135 4.72 -17.22 5.25
CA VAL A 135 4.01 -16.10 4.63
C VAL A 135 4.53 -14.81 5.23
N LEU A 136 5.35 -14.12 4.45
CA LEU A 136 5.78 -12.77 4.83
C LEU A 136 4.63 -11.79 4.63
N MET A 137 4.39 -11.00 5.65
CA MET A 137 3.49 -9.86 5.65
C MET A 137 4.20 -8.66 6.25
N VAL A 138 3.90 -7.46 5.73
CA VAL A 138 4.41 -6.20 6.26
C VAL A 138 3.29 -5.19 6.35
N ARG A 139 3.26 -4.43 7.45
CA ARG A 139 2.33 -3.31 7.62
C ARG A 139 3.03 -2.10 8.20
N GLY A 140 2.57 -0.92 7.80
CA GLY A 140 3.06 0.36 8.32
C GLY A 140 2.13 0.96 9.36
N THR A 141 2.70 1.78 10.24
CA THR A 141 1.95 2.64 11.17
C THR A 141 2.45 4.07 11.01
N THR A 142 1.53 5.01 10.93
CA THR A 142 1.84 6.44 10.81
C THR A 142 2.10 7.09 12.17
N ASP A 143 2.62 8.30 12.14
CA ASP A 143 2.80 9.16 13.32
C ASP A 143 1.48 9.54 14.00
N THR A 144 0.35 9.52 13.28
CA THR A 144 -1.00 9.69 13.83
C THR A 144 -1.58 8.41 14.41
N GLY A 145 -0.90 7.26 14.23
CA GLY A 145 -1.32 5.96 14.74
C GLY A 145 -2.22 5.15 13.78
N LEU A 146 -2.38 5.60 12.53
CA LEU A 146 -3.07 4.80 11.52
C LEU A 146 -2.24 3.57 11.15
N VAL A 147 -2.89 2.41 11.08
CA VAL A 147 -2.26 1.13 10.73
C VAL A 147 -2.76 0.66 9.37
N GLY A 148 -1.83 0.24 8.53
CA GLY A 148 -2.15 -0.36 7.23
C GLY A 148 -2.98 -1.64 7.36
N THR A 149 -4.07 -1.71 6.61
CA THR A 149 -5.00 -2.86 6.62
C THR A 149 -4.98 -3.66 5.33
N ASN A 150 -4.53 -3.06 4.22
CA ASN A 150 -4.31 -3.77 2.97
C ASN A 150 -2.89 -4.32 2.94
N ILE A 151 -2.73 -5.58 3.40
CA ILE A 151 -1.43 -6.18 3.64
C ILE A 151 -1.13 -7.19 2.54
N GLN A 152 -0.02 -6.97 1.83
CA GLN A 152 0.51 -7.93 0.85
C GLN A 152 0.93 -9.22 1.56
N LYS A 153 0.60 -10.37 0.96
CA LYS A 153 1.06 -11.69 1.40
C LYS A 153 2.04 -12.26 0.39
N VAL A 154 3.23 -12.58 0.87
CA VAL A 154 4.29 -13.15 0.05
C VAL A 154 4.60 -14.56 0.53
N MET A 155 4.40 -15.54 -0.33
CA MET A 155 4.74 -16.93 -0.06
C MET A 155 6.23 -17.15 -0.20
N VAL A 156 6.86 -17.73 0.82
CA VAL A 156 8.29 -18.05 0.86
C VAL A 156 8.46 -19.50 1.26
N THR A 157 9.26 -20.25 0.50
CA THR A 157 9.59 -21.63 0.83
C THR A 157 11.05 -21.70 1.31
N ALA A 158 11.28 -22.24 2.50
CA ALA A 158 12.62 -22.54 3.00
C ALA A 158 12.97 -24.02 2.79
N LYS A 159 14.20 -24.31 2.32
CA LYS A 159 14.71 -25.66 2.12
C LYS A 159 16.18 -25.77 2.53
N SER A 160 16.56 -26.88 3.18
CA SER A 160 17.90 -27.12 3.69
C SER A 160 18.95 -27.37 2.58
N ASN A 161 18.55 -27.78 1.39
CA ASN A 161 19.43 -28.03 0.25
C ASN A 161 18.85 -27.33 -0.97
N VAL A 162 19.28 -26.10 -1.21
CA VAL A 162 19.01 -25.40 -2.46
C VAL A 162 20.22 -25.65 -3.36
N GLU A 163 20.10 -26.61 -4.29
CA GLU A 163 21.08 -26.74 -5.36
C GLU A 163 21.08 -25.46 -6.19
N GLY A 164 22.25 -24.80 -6.25
CA GLY A 164 22.45 -23.55 -6.99
C GLY A 164 22.52 -23.76 -8.50
#